data_57df36c59209f91945eeb43e7b0897d4
#
_entry.id   57df36c59209f91945eeb43e7b0897d4
#
_cell.length_a   1.000
_cell.length_b   1.000
_cell.length_c   1.000
_cell.angle_alpha   90.00
_cell.angle_beta   90.00
_cell.angle_gamma   90.00
#
_symmetry.space_group_name_H-M   'P 1'
#
loop_
_entity.id
_entity.type
_entity.pdbx_description
1 polymer ?
#
loop_
_entity_poly.entity_id
_entity_poly.type
_entity_poly.pdbx_seq_one_letter_code
_entity_poly.pdbx_strand_id
1 'polypeptide(L)'
;KTMWIADKYIDHVKKDTEVRPGESWNEMLLGFQLNKLRTKLLPKKGLSRGYQKLEAMMMSFVADSLARPDSYVWGNIFAPCEIMGAFGLSTLSIECLACYFSGYHLEDFFIDYAQNTGIAPTLCSYHKTFVGAIDSGAVPVPEYAVTTSLSCDGNLNTFRYLEKKKGVPFTFLDVPYRDDEASVDYLAEQLKDFAAELERRFGRPFQEEKLRDII
;
A
#
# COMPACT_ATOMS: atom_id res chain seq x y z
N LYS A 1 16.05 -27.41 -0.52
CA LYS A 1 15.45 -27.56 -1.88
C LYS A 1 14.37 -26.51 -2.16
N THR A 2 13.51 -26.22 -1.20
CA THR A 2 12.41 -25.24 -1.37
C THR A 2 12.93 -23.80 -1.57
N MET A 3 13.98 -23.42 -0.86
CA MET A 3 14.64 -22.11 -0.96
C MET A 3 15.14 -21.83 -2.40
N TRP A 4 15.79 -22.81 -3.04
CA TRP A 4 16.28 -22.67 -4.41
C TRP A 4 15.20 -22.46 -5.48
N ILE A 5 13.98 -22.99 -5.30
CA ILE A 5 12.85 -22.73 -6.24
C ILE A 5 12.33 -21.30 -6.06
N ALA A 6 12.21 -20.84 -4.82
CA ALA A 6 11.79 -19.47 -4.52
C ALA A 6 12.79 -18.44 -5.08
N ASP A 7 14.09 -18.66 -4.88
CA ASP A 7 15.14 -17.77 -5.39
C ASP A 7 15.09 -17.67 -6.92
N LYS A 8 14.90 -18.78 -7.62
CA LYS A 8 14.74 -18.76 -9.09
C LYS A 8 13.49 -18.01 -9.56
N TYR A 9 12.41 -18.12 -8.80
CA TYR A 9 11.20 -17.37 -9.11
C TYR A 9 11.40 -15.87 -8.91
N ILE A 10 12.04 -15.48 -7.82
CA ILE A 10 12.40 -14.09 -7.53
C ILE A 10 13.29 -13.53 -8.65
N ASP A 11 14.34 -14.24 -9.04
CA ASP A 11 15.24 -13.85 -10.12
C ASP A 11 14.50 -13.72 -11.47
N HIS A 12 13.53 -14.60 -11.75
CA HIS A 12 12.71 -14.51 -12.94
C HIS A 12 11.84 -13.26 -12.95
N VAL A 13 11.07 -13.04 -11.89
CA VAL A 13 10.19 -11.87 -11.74
C VAL A 13 11.00 -10.57 -11.81
N LYS A 14 12.17 -10.54 -11.16
CA LYS A 14 13.08 -9.39 -11.23
C LYS A 14 13.46 -9.07 -12.67
N LYS A 15 14.00 -10.04 -13.39
CA LYS A 15 14.44 -9.86 -14.80
C LYS A 15 13.31 -9.44 -15.71
N ASP A 16 12.14 -10.03 -15.55
CA ASP A 16 10.99 -9.68 -16.37
C ASP A 16 10.48 -8.27 -16.08
N THR A 17 10.44 -7.88 -14.80
CA THR A 17 10.07 -6.53 -14.39
C THR A 17 11.06 -5.47 -14.91
N GLU A 18 12.36 -5.74 -14.87
CA GLU A 18 13.40 -4.82 -15.38
C GLU A 18 13.28 -4.60 -16.90
N VAL A 19 12.78 -5.58 -17.64
CA VAL A 19 12.63 -5.52 -19.11
C VAL A 19 11.24 -5.03 -19.52
N ARG A 20 10.18 -5.50 -18.86
CA ARG A 20 8.78 -5.24 -19.20
C ARG A 20 7.94 -4.94 -17.95
N PRO A 21 8.20 -3.84 -17.25
CA PRO A 21 7.58 -3.57 -15.96
C PRO A 21 6.04 -3.60 -16.00
N GLY A 22 5.42 -3.08 -17.08
CA GLY A 22 3.98 -3.06 -17.24
C GLY A 22 3.32 -4.43 -17.45
N GLU A 23 4.08 -5.48 -17.75
CA GLU A 23 3.57 -6.84 -17.96
C GLU A 23 3.82 -7.77 -16.76
N SER A 24 4.75 -7.42 -15.87
CA SER A 24 5.22 -8.26 -14.76
C SER A 24 4.25 -8.34 -13.58
N TRP A 25 3.21 -7.51 -13.55
CA TRP A 25 2.28 -7.43 -12.41
C TRP A 25 1.66 -8.77 -12.02
N ASN A 26 1.18 -9.54 -12.98
CA ASN A 26 0.54 -10.83 -12.71
C ASN A 26 1.50 -11.85 -12.10
N GLU A 27 2.78 -11.79 -12.47
CA GLU A 27 3.82 -12.65 -11.88
C GLU A 27 4.10 -12.24 -10.44
N MET A 28 4.28 -10.94 -10.17
CA MET A 28 4.43 -10.45 -8.80
C MET A 28 3.22 -10.83 -7.93
N LEU A 29 2.01 -10.64 -8.44
CA LEU A 29 0.78 -11.02 -7.74
C LEU A 29 0.73 -12.52 -7.44
N LEU A 30 1.09 -13.37 -8.39
CA LEU A 30 1.19 -14.81 -8.17
C LEU A 30 2.16 -15.13 -7.03
N GLY A 31 3.31 -14.49 -6.99
CA GLY A 31 4.29 -14.65 -5.91
C GLY A 31 3.74 -14.23 -4.54
N PHE A 32 2.99 -13.13 -4.46
CA PHE A 32 2.30 -12.73 -3.24
C PHE A 32 1.26 -13.77 -2.81
N GLN A 33 0.46 -14.30 -3.74
CA GLN A 33 -0.52 -15.35 -3.44
C GLN A 33 0.14 -16.66 -2.97
N LEU A 34 1.21 -17.07 -3.61
CA LEU A 34 1.99 -18.25 -3.19
C LEU A 34 2.62 -18.05 -1.81
N ASN A 35 3.17 -16.86 -1.53
CA ASN A 35 3.72 -16.55 -0.21
C ASN A 35 2.63 -16.49 0.87
N LYS A 36 1.45 -15.95 0.56
CA LYS A 36 0.27 -16.01 1.44
C LYS A 36 -0.09 -17.46 1.79
N LEU A 37 -0.13 -18.33 0.79
CA LEU A 37 -0.41 -19.76 1.02
C LEU A 37 0.69 -20.42 1.87
N ARG A 38 1.95 -20.13 1.58
CA ARG A 38 3.09 -20.61 2.35
C ARG A 38 3.03 -20.21 3.82
N THR A 39 2.74 -18.93 4.10
CA THR A 39 2.68 -18.42 5.49
C THR A 39 1.56 -19.07 6.29
N LYS A 40 0.47 -19.46 5.64
CA LYS A 40 -0.65 -20.16 6.27
C LYS A 40 -0.38 -21.65 6.52
N LEU A 41 0.25 -22.32 5.56
CA LEU A 41 0.40 -23.79 5.59
C LEU A 41 1.75 -24.26 6.13
N LEU A 42 2.80 -23.46 6.02
CA LEU A 42 4.17 -23.85 6.36
C LEU A 42 4.78 -22.84 7.36
N PRO A 43 4.40 -22.94 8.64
CA PRO A 43 4.94 -22.04 9.66
C PRO A 43 6.45 -22.19 9.80
N LYS A 44 7.15 -21.07 9.95
CA LYS A 44 8.61 -21.06 10.12
C LYS A 44 8.99 -21.57 11.51
N LYS A 45 9.87 -22.55 11.56
CA LYS A 45 10.45 -23.05 12.83
C LYS A 45 11.24 -21.93 13.52
N GLY A 46 11.11 -21.84 14.83
CA GLY A 46 11.86 -20.87 15.66
C GLY A 46 11.20 -19.49 15.82
N LEU A 47 10.10 -19.21 15.14
CA LEU A 47 9.32 -17.99 15.34
C LEU A 47 8.15 -18.21 16.28
N SER A 48 7.80 -17.19 17.08
CA SER A 48 6.63 -17.25 17.95
C SER A 48 5.33 -17.39 17.13
N ARG A 49 4.31 -18.01 17.73
CA ARG A 49 2.99 -18.14 17.08
C ARG A 49 2.36 -16.79 16.73
N GLY A 50 2.56 -15.78 17.59
CA GLY A 50 2.08 -14.42 17.34
C GLY A 50 2.71 -13.80 16.09
N TYR A 51 4.04 -13.92 15.95
CA TYR A 51 4.74 -13.41 14.77
C TYR A 51 4.29 -14.12 13.47
N GLN A 52 4.13 -15.43 13.51
CA GLN A 52 3.65 -16.20 12.35
C GLN A 52 2.23 -15.82 11.95
N LYS A 53 1.36 -15.57 12.93
CA LYS A 53 0.00 -15.04 12.68
C LYS A 53 0.04 -13.67 12.03
N LEU A 54 0.87 -12.77 12.55
CA LEU A 54 1.05 -11.43 11.99
C LEU A 54 1.58 -11.47 10.54
N GLU A 55 2.63 -12.28 10.28
CA GLU A 55 3.16 -12.47 8.91
C GLU A 55 2.07 -12.97 7.95
N ALA A 56 1.29 -13.96 8.37
CA ALA A 56 0.22 -14.51 7.53
C ALA A 56 -0.93 -13.52 7.30
N MET A 57 -1.26 -12.70 8.29
CA MET A 57 -2.28 -11.66 8.19
C MET A 57 -1.83 -10.55 7.24
N MET A 58 -0.64 -10.02 7.41
CA MET A 58 -0.09 -8.97 6.55
C MET A 58 0.05 -9.44 5.10
N MET A 59 0.54 -10.66 4.88
CA MET A 59 0.65 -11.22 3.54
C MET A 59 -0.73 -11.44 2.90
N SER A 60 -1.73 -11.86 3.68
CA SER A 60 -3.11 -11.99 3.19
C SER A 60 -3.66 -10.62 2.78
N PHE A 61 -3.45 -9.62 3.62
CA PHE A 61 -3.93 -8.26 3.38
C PHE A 61 -3.38 -7.70 2.05
N VAL A 62 -2.08 -7.78 1.83
CA VAL A 62 -1.45 -7.30 0.59
C VAL A 62 -1.92 -8.11 -0.62
N ALA A 63 -1.83 -9.43 -0.57
CA ALA A 63 -2.19 -10.29 -1.69
C ALA A 63 -3.68 -10.17 -2.08
N ASP A 64 -4.57 -10.00 -1.10
CA ASP A 64 -6.00 -9.87 -1.34
C ASP A 64 -6.38 -8.47 -1.84
N SER A 65 -5.71 -7.42 -1.35
CA SER A 65 -5.88 -6.05 -1.84
C SER A 65 -5.45 -5.95 -3.31
N LEU A 66 -4.27 -6.42 -3.63
CA LEU A 66 -3.70 -6.35 -4.97
C LEU A 66 -4.46 -7.21 -6.01
N ALA A 67 -5.16 -8.25 -5.57
CA ALA A 67 -5.99 -9.09 -6.45
C ALA A 67 -7.34 -8.42 -6.83
N ARG A 68 -7.71 -7.31 -6.18
CA ARG A 68 -8.99 -6.63 -6.40
C ARG A 68 -8.78 -5.13 -6.57
N PRO A 69 -8.26 -4.66 -7.72
CA PRO A 69 -7.92 -3.26 -7.95
C PRO A 69 -9.08 -2.29 -7.72
N ASP A 70 -10.33 -2.71 -7.97
CA ASP A 70 -11.53 -1.88 -7.80
C ASP A 70 -11.99 -1.76 -6.33
N SER A 71 -11.28 -2.34 -5.40
CA SER A 71 -11.67 -2.42 -3.99
C SER A 71 -10.57 -2.02 -3.02
N TYR A 72 -9.46 -1.48 -3.51
CA TYR A 72 -8.42 -0.96 -2.63
C TYR A 72 -8.17 0.53 -2.84
N VAL A 73 -7.73 1.15 -1.76
CA VAL A 73 -7.34 2.57 -1.69
C VAL A 73 -5.86 2.62 -1.30
N TRP A 74 -5.07 3.44 -1.96
CA TRP A 74 -3.71 3.69 -1.48
C TRP A 74 -3.75 4.58 -0.25
N GLY A 75 -2.94 4.22 0.73
CA GLY A 75 -2.73 5.03 1.92
C GLY A 75 -1.26 5.09 2.33
N ASN A 76 -0.88 6.07 3.13
CA ASN A 76 0.33 5.96 3.90
C ASN A 76 0.10 5.02 5.10
N ILE A 77 1.16 4.61 5.79
CA ILE A 77 1.07 3.65 6.90
C ILE A 77 0.18 4.12 8.06
N PHE A 78 -0.08 5.43 8.15
CA PHE A 78 -0.93 6.04 9.19
C PHE A 78 -2.34 6.38 8.69
N ALA A 79 -2.70 5.95 7.49
CA ALA A 79 -4.05 6.15 6.98
C ALA A 79 -5.09 5.38 7.82
N PRO A 80 -6.29 5.95 8.04
CA PRO A 80 -7.32 5.32 8.88
C PRO A 80 -7.97 4.13 8.16
N CYS A 81 -7.25 3.00 8.11
CA CYS A 81 -7.67 1.78 7.41
C CYS A 81 -8.98 1.20 7.94
N GLU A 82 -9.33 1.48 9.18
CA GLU A 82 -10.57 1.07 9.85
C GLU A 82 -11.79 1.69 9.17
N ILE A 83 -11.72 2.99 8.84
CA ILE A 83 -12.81 3.69 8.12
C ILE A 83 -13.00 3.06 6.74
N MET A 84 -11.93 2.85 5.98
CA MET A 84 -12.02 2.19 4.68
C MET A 84 -12.57 0.76 4.80
N GLY A 85 -12.16 0.04 5.85
CA GLY A 85 -12.68 -1.28 6.20
C GLY A 85 -14.20 -1.28 6.42
N ALA A 86 -14.77 -0.22 7.03
CA ALA A 86 -16.20 -0.07 7.22
C ALA A 86 -16.99 0.00 5.90
N PHE A 87 -16.36 0.48 4.82
CA PHE A 87 -16.92 0.45 3.46
C PHE A 87 -16.63 -0.86 2.70
N GLY A 88 -15.93 -1.81 3.30
CA GLY A 88 -15.48 -3.03 2.61
C GLY A 88 -14.37 -2.77 1.59
N LEU A 89 -13.66 -1.67 1.75
CA LEU A 89 -12.46 -1.33 0.99
C LEU A 89 -11.22 -1.86 1.73
N SER A 90 -10.21 -2.23 0.98
CA SER A 90 -8.90 -2.57 1.52
C SER A 90 -7.97 -1.37 1.39
N THR A 91 -7.10 -1.15 2.37
CA THR A 91 -6.05 -0.13 2.29
C THR A 91 -4.73 -0.78 1.92
N LEU A 92 -4.05 -0.27 0.92
CA LEU A 92 -2.70 -0.68 0.58
C LEU A 92 -1.72 0.44 0.95
N SER A 93 -0.91 0.20 1.99
CA SER A 93 0.14 1.15 2.37
C SER A 93 1.24 1.16 1.33
N ILE A 94 1.59 2.35 0.85
CA ILE A 94 2.65 2.55 -0.14
C ILE A 94 4.02 2.13 0.41
N GLU A 95 4.26 2.34 1.69
CA GLU A 95 5.49 1.94 2.37
C GLU A 95 5.59 0.40 2.49
N CYS A 96 4.48 -0.25 2.85
CA CYS A 96 4.42 -1.71 2.89
C CYS A 96 4.67 -2.31 1.50
N LEU A 97 4.07 -1.75 0.45
CA LEU A 97 4.27 -2.21 -0.92
C LEU A 97 5.74 -2.08 -1.34
N ALA A 98 6.39 -0.96 -1.01
CA ALA A 98 7.82 -0.79 -1.26
C ALA A 98 8.68 -1.85 -0.56
N CYS A 99 8.35 -2.20 0.71
CA CYS A 99 9.00 -3.32 1.41
C CYS A 99 8.83 -4.65 0.67
N TYR A 100 7.65 -4.92 0.13
CA TYR A 100 7.40 -6.18 -0.57
C TYR A 100 8.16 -6.26 -1.90
N PHE A 101 8.40 -5.14 -2.58
CA PHE A 101 9.27 -5.11 -3.77
C PHE A 101 10.72 -5.47 -3.46
N SER A 102 11.23 -5.11 -2.27
CA SER A 102 12.55 -5.56 -1.82
C SER A 102 12.63 -7.08 -1.67
N GLY A 103 11.52 -7.76 -1.45
CA GLY A 103 11.45 -9.23 -1.49
C GLY A 103 11.70 -9.83 -2.87
N TYR A 104 11.57 -9.03 -3.93
CA TYR A 104 11.94 -9.38 -5.32
C TYR A 104 13.25 -8.73 -5.76
N HIS A 105 13.97 -8.04 -4.87
CA HIS A 105 15.19 -7.27 -5.19
C HIS A 105 14.97 -6.25 -6.30
N LEU A 106 13.81 -5.58 -6.30
CA LEU A 106 13.38 -4.58 -7.29
C LEU A 106 13.54 -3.14 -6.81
N GLU A 107 13.96 -2.92 -5.57
CA GLU A 107 14.10 -1.60 -4.98
C GLU A 107 15.04 -0.69 -5.78
N ASP A 108 16.22 -1.18 -6.16
CA ASP A 108 17.19 -0.39 -6.92
C ASP A 108 16.64 0.00 -8.29
N PHE A 109 16.01 -0.94 -8.99
CA PHE A 109 15.39 -0.67 -10.29
C PHE A 109 14.32 0.43 -10.19
N PHE A 110 13.42 0.36 -9.22
CA PHE A 110 12.38 1.37 -9.07
C PHE A 110 12.90 2.70 -8.55
N ILE A 111 13.91 2.71 -7.67
CA ILE A 111 14.57 3.93 -7.22
C ILE A 111 15.23 4.65 -8.40
N ASP A 112 15.98 3.94 -9.22
CA ASP A 112 16.64 4.49 -10.40
C ASP A 112 15.60 5.00 -11.42
N TYR A 113 14.52 4.25 -11.62
CA TYR A 113 13.42 4.68 -12.50
C TYR A 113 12.82 6.01 -12.03
N ALA A 114 12.50 6.13 -10.73
CA ALA A 114 11.96 7.37 -10.15
C ALA A 114 12.93 8.55 -10.31
N GLN A 115 14.22 8.35 -10.04
CA GLN A 115 15.22 9.40 -10.17
C GLN A 115 15.40 9.83 -11.63
N ASN A 116 15.40 8.90 -12.57
CA ASN A 116 15.48 9.17 -14.00
C ASN A 116 14.25 9.93 -14.54
N THR A 117 13.09 9.81 -13.86
CA THR A 117 11.89 10.59 -14.18
C THR A 117 11.78 11.93 -13.44
N GLY A 118 12.81 12.31 -12.68
CA GLY A 118 12.94 13.63 -12.06
C GLY A 118 12.64 13.69 -10.56
N ILE A 119 12.50 12.56 -9.90
CA ILE A 119 12.35 12.52 -8.42
C ILE A 119 13.71 12.79 -7.77
N ALA A 120 13.72 13.69 -6.78
CA ALA A 120 14.94 14.08 -6.08
C ALA A 120 15.64 12.88 -5.43
N PRO A 121 16.95 12.70 -5.58
CA PRO A 121 17.72 11.62 -4.94
C PRO A 121 17.60 11.61 -3.42
N THR A 122 17.36 12.77 -2.81
CA THR A 122 17.21 12.96 -1.36
C THR A 122 15.86 12.51 -0.81
N LEU A 123 14.87 12.21 -1.67
CA LEU A 123 13.60 11.65 -1.21
C LEU A 123 13.84 10.27 -0.59
N CYS A 124 13.04 9.94 0.43
CA CYS A 124 13.06 8.63 1.09
C CYS A 124 12.96 7.47 0.09
N SER A 125 13.74 6.41 0.31
CA SER A 125 13.79 5.24 -0.58
C SER A 125 12.44 4.55 -0.73
N TYR A 126 11.64 4.46 0.32
CA TYR A 126 10.27 3.90 0.24
C TYR A 126 9.41 4.64 -0.77
N HIS A 127 9.42 5.98 -0.73
CA HIS A 127 8.67 6.80 -1.67
C HIS A 127 9.21 6.67 -3.09
N LYS A 128 10.55 6.65 -3.27
CA LYS A 128 11.16 6.46 -4.59
C LYS A 128 10.81 5.10 -5.19
N THR A 129 10.92 4.03 -4.41
CA THR A 129 10.55 2.67 -4.84
C THR A 129 9.09 2.62 -5.27
N PHE A 130 8.18 3.18 -4.47
CA PHE A 130 6.78 3.22 -4.82
C PHE A 130 6.49 4.04 -6.07
N VAL A 131 7.02 5.26 -6.17
CA VAL A 131 6.85 6.13 -7.34
C VAL A 131 7.41 5.46 -8.60
N GLY A 132 8.59 4.86 -8.51
CA GLY A 132 9.19 4.13 -9.64
C GLY A 132 8.35 2.95 -10.11
N ALA A 133 7.79 2.19 -9.17
CA ALA A 133 6.90 1.07 -9.51
C ALA A 133 5.63 1.53 -10.23
N ILE A 134 5.07 2.67 -9.81
CA ILE A 134 3.89 3.25 -10.45
C ILE A 134 4.22 3.87 -11.81
N ASP A 135 5.31 4.61 -11.90
CA ASP A 135 5.68 5.30 -13.13
C ASP A 135 6.15 4.37 -14.22
N SER A 136 6.81 3.29 -13.87
CA SER A 136 7.17 2.20 -14.80
C SER A 136 5.96 1.39 -15.29
N GLY A 137 4.80 1.54 -14.64
CA GLY A 137 3.60 0.76 -14.94
C GLY A 137 3.58 -0.64 -14.31
N ALA A 138 4.56 -0.97 -13.44
CA ALA A 138 4.65 -2.27 -12.81
C ALA A 138 3.51 -2.56 -11.81
N VAL A 139 2.77 -1.54 -11.39
CA VAL A 139 1.66 -1.67 -10.43
C VAL A 139 0.42 -0.95 -10.98
N PRO A 140 -0.76 -1.58 -10.92
CA PRO A 140 -2.00 -0.92 -11.30
C PRO A 140 -2.33 0.21 -10.32
N VAL A 141 -2.89 1.30 -10.82
CA VAL A 141 -3.32 2.44 -10.02
C VAL A 141 -4.72 2.22 -9.46
N PRO A 142 -5.00 2.59 -8.19
CA PRO A 142 -6.35 2.54 -7.62
C PRO A 142 -7.19 3.73 -8.09
N GLU A 143 -8.48 3.67 -7.81
CA GLU A 143 -9.39 4.79 -8.10
C GLU A 143 -9.24 5.95 -7.11
N TYR A 144 -8.67 5.69 -5.93
CA TYR A 144 -8.58 6.67 -4.85
C TYR A 144 -7.42 6.43 -3.90
N ALA A 145 -7.03 7.50 -3.21
CA ALA A 145 -5.98 7.44 -2.22
C ALA A 145 -6.29 8.32 -0.99
N VAL A 146 -5.61 8.06 0.12
CA VAL A 146 -5.67 8.87 1.33
C VAL A 146 -4.29 8.98 1.96
N THR A 147 -3.95 10.17 2.45
CA THR A 147 -2.70 10.36 3.18
C THR A 147 -2.91 11.27 4.38
N THR A 148 -2.01 11.19 5.34
CA THR A 148 -2.04 12.00 6.55
C THR A 148 -0.79 12.86 6.68
N SER A 149 -0.86 13.94 7.48
CA SER A 149 0.32 14.74 7.86
C SER A 149 1.22 14.05 8.89
N LEU A 150 0.80 12.89 9.41
CA LEU A 150 1.55 12.17 10.44
C LEU A 150 2.94 11.75 9.95
N SER A 151 3.94 12.10 10.74
CA SER A 151 5.33 11.65 10.69
C SER A 151 6.16 12.03 9.47
N CYS A 152 5.59 12.28 8.29
CA CYS A 152 6.40 12.43 7.09
C CYS A 152 5.77 13.37 6.05
N ASP A 153 6.41 14.50 5.80
CA ASP A 153 6.01 15.45 4.72
C ASP A 153 6.15 14.85 3.32
N GLY A 154 7.00 13.83 3.17
CA GLY A 154 7.15 13.07 1.92
C GLY A 154 5.84 12.41 1.47
N ASN A 155 4.98 12.03 2.40
CA ASN A 155 3.66 11.46 2.11
C ASN A 155 2.83 12.42 1.24
N LEU A 156 2.58 13.64 1.71
CA LEU A 156 1.78 14.61 0.97
C LEU A 156 2.36 14.88 -0.43
N ASN A 157 3.67 15.04 -0.53
CA ASN A 157 4.33 15.28 -1.81
C ASN A 157 4.19 14.10 -2.77
N THR A 158 4.32 12.88 -2.28
CA THR A 158 4.15 11.66 -3.08
C THR A 158 2.72 11.54 -3.61
N PHE A 159 1.71 11.76 -2.77
CA PHE A 159 0.30 11.66 -3.19
C PHE A 159 -0.08 12.79 -4.15
N ARG A 160 0.40 14.01 -3.95
CA ARG A 160 0.23 15.12 -4.94
C ARG A 160 0.89 14.82 -6.28
N TYR A 161 2.07 14.20 -6.26
CA TYR A 161 2.73 13.75 -7.49
C TYR A 161 1.88 12.73 -8.23
N LEU A 162 1.34 11.73 -7.52
CA LEU A 162 0.49 10.68 -8.09
C LEU A 162 -0.82 11.23 -8.65
N GLU A 163 -1.47 12.14 -7.95
CA GLU A 163 -2.66 12.83 -8.43
C GLU A 163 -2.36 13.55 -9.76
N LYS A 164 -1.30 14.35 -9.77
CA LYS A 164 -0.91 15.12 -10.96
C LYS A 164 -0.47 14.23 -12.14
N LYS A 165 0.24 13.14 -11.84
CA LYS A 165 0.86 12.27 -12.87
C LYS A 165 -0.06 11.17 -13.37
N LYS A 166 -0.87 10.60 -12.48
CA LYS A 166 -1.72 9.42 -12.76
C LYS A 166 -3.21 9.70 -12.67
N GLY A 167 -3.60 10.91 -12.27
CA GLY A 167 -5.01 11.29 -12.12
C GLY A 167 -5.71 10.61 -10.94
N VAL A 168 -4.97 10.07 -9.97
CA VAL A 168 -5.54 9.43 -8.77
C VAL A 168 -5.88 10.51 -7.75
N PRO A 169 -7.16 10.83 -7.54
CA PRO A 169 -7.55 11.80 -6.52
C PRO A 169 -7.30 11.26 -5.11
N PHE A 170 -7.01 12.16 -4.17
CA PHE A 170 -6.76 11.74 -2.80
C PHE A 170 -7.32 12.71 -1.77
N THR A 171 -7.61 12.19 -0.57
CA THR A 171 -7.86 13.00 0.63
C THR A 171 -6.58 13.14 1.42
N PHE A 172 -6.31 14.37 1.87
CA PHE A 172 -5.28 14.68 2.85
C PHE A 172 -5.94 14.91 4.21
N LEU A 173 -5.55 14.13 5.20
CA LEU A 173 -5.99 14.29 6.59
C LEU A 173 -4.88 14.97 7.37
N ASP A 174 -5.14 16.19 7.79
CA ASP A 174 -4.21 16.96 8.60
C ASP A 174 -4.38 16.64 10.08
N VAL A 175 -3.39 15.99 10.66
CA VAL A 175 -3.40 15.54 12.05
C VAL A 175 -2.64 16.55 12.91
N PRO A 176 -3.31 17.29 13.79
CA PRO A 176 -2.66 18.25 14.68
C PRO A 176 -1.64 17.60 15.62
N TYR A 177 -0.58 18.33 15.94
CA TYR A 177 0.40 17.91 16.96
C TYR A 177 -0.10 18.10 18.39
N ARG A 178 -1.16 18.87 18.58
CA ARG A 178 -1.76 19.15 19.90
C ARG A 178 -2.85 18.12 20.16
N ASP A 179 -3.01 17.77 21.43
CA ASP A 179 -4.00 16.81 21.93
C ASP A 179 -5.17 17.48 22.69
N ASP A 180 -5.42 18.77 22.39
CA ASP A 180 -6.53 19.51 22.95
C ASP A 180 -7.87 19.17 22.24
N GLU A 181 -8.97 19.52 22.90
CA GLU A 181 -10.34 19.24 22.41
C GLU A 181 -10.57 19.80 21.00
N ALA A 182 -10.09 21.00 20.71
CA ALA A 182 -10.21 21.63 19.39
C ALA A 182 -9.48 20.82 18.30
N SER A 183 -8.34 20.23 18.62
CA SER A 183 -7.59 19.34 17.71
C SER A 183 -8.32 18.03 17.44
N VAL A 184 -8.97 17.48 18.46
CA VAL A 184 -9.79 16.27 18.32
C VAL A 184 -11.01 16.54 17.44
N ASP A 185 -11.72 17.65 17.69
CA ASP A 185 -12.88 18.06 16.89
C ASP A 185 -12.48 18.31 15.43
N TYR A 186 -11.37 19.00 15.20
CA TYR A 186 -10.84 19.27 13.88
C TYR A 186 -10.55 17.98 13.09
N LEU A 187 -9.91 17.01 13.72
CA LEU A 187 -9.64 15.71 13.06
C LEU A 187 -10.94 14.91 12.86
N ALA A 188 -11.85 14.93 13.84
CA ALA A 188 -13.13 14.22 13.74
C ALA A 188 -13.97 14.71 12.56
N GLU A 189 -14.03 16.02 12.31
CA GLU A 189 -14.72 16.56 11.14
C GLU A 189 -14.06 16.11 9.82
N GLN A 190 -12.74 16.12 9.72
CA GLN A 190 -12.04 15.59 8.54
C GLN A 190 -12.32 14.10 8.30
N LEU A 191 -12.43 13.29 9.36
CA LEU A 191 -12.75 11.86 9.23
C LEU A 191 -14.21 11.65 8.77
N LYS A 192 -15.14 12.50 9.20
CA LYS A 192 -16.53 12.50 8.71
C LYS A 192 -16.60 12.88 7.22
N ASP A 193 -15.91 13.94 6.82
CA ASP A 193 -15.83 14.38 5.42
C ASP A 193 -15.20 13.29 4.54
N PHE A 194 -14.16 12.64 5.04
CA PHE A 194 -13.53 11.51 4.36
C PHE A 194 -14.49 10.33 4.19
N ALA A 195 -15.26 9.97 5.22
CA ALA A 195 -16.27 8.93 5.12
C ALA A 195 -17.36 9.28 4.09
N ALA A 196 -17.84 10.52 4.08
CA ALA A 196 -18.81 11.01 3.10
C ALA A 196 -18.25 10.97 1.66
N GLU A 197 -16.98 11.31 1.46
CA GLU A 197 -16.32 11.20 0.15
C GLU A 197 -16.21 9.75 -0.31
N LEU A 198 -15.88 8.80 0.58
CA LEU A 198 -15.87 7.37 0.26
C LEU A 198 -17.26 6.86 -0.13
N GLU A 199 -18.30 7.26 0.60
CA GLU A 199 -19.69 6.91 0.27
C GLU A 199 -20.09 7.40 -1.10
N ARG A 200 -19.80 8.67 -1.41
CA ARG A 200 -20.11 9.29 -2.69
C ARG A 200 -19.35 8.63 -3.85
N ARG A 201 -18.10 8.27 -3.64
CA ARG A 201 -17.22 7.74 -4.70
C ARG A 201 -17.48 6.29 -5.01
N PHE A 202 -17.59 5.47 -3.99
CA PHE A 202 -17.74 4.01 -4.13
C PHE A 202 -19.20 3.55 -4.13
N GLY A 203 -20.17 4.45 -3.88
CA GLY A 203 -21.59 4.11 -3.82
C GLY A 203 -21.93 3.09 -2.74
N ARG A 204 -21.14 3.02 -1.67
CA ARG A 204 -21.32 2.07 -0.55
C ARG A 204 -21.66 2.84 0.72
N PRO A 205 -22.72 2.46 1.45
CA PRO A 205 -23.06 3.16 2.68
C PRO A 205 -22.04 2.90 3.78
N PHE A 206 -21.82 3.90 4.63
CA PHE A 206 -20.99 3.76 5.82
C PHE A 206 -21.63 2.77 6.80
N GLN A 207 -20.89 1.79 7.27
CA GLN A 207 -21.34 0.75 8.18
C GLN A 207 -20.72 0.96 9.57
N GLU A 208 -21.40 1.72 10.42
CA GLU A 208 -20.90 2.06 11.76
C GLU A 208 -20.66 0.83 12.63
N GLU A 209 -21.56 -0.16 12.59
CA GLU A 209 -21.39 -1.42 13.35
C GLU A 209 -20.10 -2.13 12.91
N LYS A 210 -19.84 -2.16 11.62
CA LYS A 210 -18.61 -2.77 11.09
C LYS A 210 -17.35 -1.99 11.51
N LEU A 211 -17.42 -0.66 11.60
CA LEU A 211 -16.32 0.12 12.15
C LEU A 211 -16.07 -0.25 13.61
N ARG A 212 -17.12 -0.37 14.43
CA ARG A 212 -17.02 -0.79 15.84
C ARG A 212 -16.41 -2.19 16.01
N ASP A 213 -16.69 -3.10 15.09
CA ASP A 213 -16.12 -4.46 15.11
C ASP A 213 -14.63 -4.49 14.69
N ILE A 214 -14.18 -3.49 13.93
CA ILE A 214 -12.79 -3.38 13.46
C ILE A 214 -11.88 -2.71 14.51
N ILE A 215 -12.38 -1.73 15.27
CA ILE A 215 -11.68 -1.00 16.34
C ILE A 215 -11.67 -1.81 17.63
#